data_c5bfd5d50ea4a71d32ec7dc712cd0f1b
#
_entry.id   c5bfd5d50ea4a71d32ec7dc712cd0f1b
#
_cell.length_a   1.000
_cell.length_b   1.000
_cell.length_c   1.000
_cell.angle_alpha   90.00
_cell.angle_beta   90.00
_cell.angle_gamma   90.00
#
_symmetry.space_group_name_H-M   'P 1'
#
loop_
_entity.id
_entity.type
_entity.pdbx_description
1 polymer ?
#
loop_
_entity_poly.entity_id
_entity_poly.type
_entity_poly.pdbx_seq_one_letter_code
_entity_poly.pdbx_strand_id
1 'polypeptide(L)'
;MRREMDDGLKRETDDGVRQEMEDSARRKPGLTTAIFIGLLLGAAAGILFHYLVPAGPFRDALMIDGILYVIGNGFLRLMQMLVVPLVFCSLVCGSMAMGDTRKLGRIGVKTLGFYLATTALAITAAILTANVINPGQGLDMSSIEVADVSIADRAGLADTLLDIIPTNPIHALASGHMLSIILFALFVGIILAGLGESAETVGNFFGQFNDVMMQMTVMVMKLAPYGVFCLTARTFSGIGFDAFVPLLKYMAGVILALAIQCVVVYMVILRMFTGLS
;
A
#
# COMPACT_ATOMS: atom_id res chain seq x y z
N MET A 1 -30.62 -42.45 -35.73
CA MET A 1 -29.20 -42.05 -35.94
C MET A 1 -28.93 -40.54 -35.88
N ARG A 2 -29.62 -39.66 -36.67
CA ARG A 2 -29.38 -38.21 -36.63
C ARG A 2 -29.93 -37.50 -35.39
N ARG A 3 -31.06 -37.95 -34.82
CA ARG A 3 -31.63 -37.44 -33.55
C ARG A 3 -30.84 -37.85 -32.30
N GLU A 4 -30.28 -39.09 -32.30
CA GLU A 4 -29.48 -39.55 -31.16
C GLU A 4 -28.11 -38.87 -31.09
N MET A 5 -27.58 -38.43 -32.23
CA MET A 5 -26.33 -37.64 -32.28
C MET A 5 -26.53 -36.20 -31.81
N ASP A 6 -27.71 -35.62 -32.07
CA ASP A 6 -28.06 -34.24 -31.65
C ASP A 6 -28.37 -34.18 -30.14
N ASP A 7 -28.98 -35.23 -29.58
CA ASP A 7 -29.22 -35.34 -28.12
C ASP A 7 -27.92 -35.65 -27.34
N GLY A 8 -26.97 -36.38 -27.92
CA GLY A 8 -25.65 -36.60 -27.35
C GLY A 8 -24.82 -35.32 -27.26
N LEU A 9 -24.79 -34.55 -28.34
CA LEU A 9 -24.09 -33.26 -28.39
C LEU A 9 -24.69 -32.23 -27.43
N LYS A 10 -26.01 -32.18 -27.24
CA LYS A 10 -26.68 -31.30 -26.27
C LYS A 10 -26.35 -31.69 -24.81
N ARG A 11 -26.25 -32.99 -24.51
CA ARG A 11 -25.86 -33.41 -23.16
C ARG A 11 -24.41 -33.09 -22.82
N GLU A 12 -23.48 -33.31 -23.78
CA GLU A 12 -22.06 -32.94 -23.58
C GLU A 12 -21.86 -31.43 -23.40
N THR A 13 -22.62 -30.61 -24.15
CA THR A 13 -22.55 -29.15 -23.94
C THR A 13 -23.20 -28.69 -22.63
N ASP A 14 -24.28 -29.33 -22.20
CA ASP A 14 -24.95 -28.99 -20.91
C ASP A 14 -24.13 -29.43 -19.71
N ASP A 15 -23.48 -30.58 -19.77
CA ASP A 15 -22.56 -31.09 -18.75
C ASP A 15 -21.26 -30.26 -18.72
N GLY A 16 -20.74 -29.81 -19.86
CA GLY A 16 -19.60 -28.88 -19.94
C GLY A 16 -19.90 -27.53 -19.31
N VAL A 17 -21.06 -26.95 -19.62
CA VAL A 17 -21.52 -25.67 -19.02
C VAL A 17 -21.79 -25.79 -17.53
N ARG A 18 -22.33 -26.93 -17.07
CA ARG A 18 -22.51 -27.20 -15.63
C ARG A 18 -21.18 -27.36 -14.91
N GLN A 19 -20.22 -28.08 -15.47
CA GLN A 19 -18.86 -28.18 -14.90
C GLN A 19 -18.15 -26.83 -14.86
N GLU A 20 -18.25 -26.01 -15.89
CA GLU A 20 -17.70 -24.65 -15.88
C GLU A 20 -18.40 -23.73 -14.84
N MET A 21 -19.71 -23.87 -14.64
CA MET A 21 -20.43 -23.14 -13.59
C MET A 21 -20.09 -23.63 -12.19
N GLU A 22 -19.90 -24.93 -11.98
CA GLU A 22 -19.46 -25.50 -10.69
C GLU A 22 -18.00 -25.16 -10.37
N ASP A 23 -17.11 -25.16 -11.36
CA ASP A 23 -15.72 -24.72 -11.22
C ASP A 23 -15.63 -23.20 -11.00
N SER A 24 -16.50 -22.42 -11.63
CA SER A 24 -16.62 -20.98 -11.38
C SER A 24 -17.14 -20.66 -9.97
N ALA A 25 -18.08 -21.48 -9.46
CA ALA A 25 -18.59 -21.39 -8.09
C ALA A 25 -17.59 -21.87 -7.02
N ARG A 26 -16.64 -22.74 -7.39
CA ARG A 26 -15.55 -23.23 -6.53
C ARG A 26 -14.28 -22.38 -6.59
N ARG A 27 -14.18 -21.41 -7.51
CA ARG A 27 -13.04 -20.48 -7.50
C ARG A 27 -13.06 -19.71 -6.19
N LYS A 28 -12.10 -20.03 -5.31
CA LYS A 28 -11.81 -19.21 -4.11
C LYS A 28 -11.76 -17.75 -4.54
N PRO A 29 -12.47 -16.85 -3.88
CA PRO A 29 -12.47 -15.45 -4.25
C PRO A 29 -11.03 -14.96 -4.36
N GLY A 30 -10.71 -14.24 -5.41
CA GLY A 30 -9.37 -13.66 -5.57
C GLY A 30 -9.02 -12.85 -4.33
N LEU A 31 -7.74 -12.73 -4.01
CA LEU A 31 -7.28 -12.02 -2.80
C LEU A 31 -7.94 -10.64 -2.65
N THR A 32 -8.04 -9.89 -3.73
CA THR A 32 -8.72 -8.59 -3.77
C THR A 32 -10.18 -8.68 -3.36
N THR A 33 -10.92 -9.65 -3.91
CA THR A 33 -12.32 -9.88 -3.55
C THR A 33 -12.47 -10.26 -2.09
N ALA A 34 -11.57 -11.10 -1.56
CA ALA A 34 -11.57 -11.49 -0.16
C ALA A 34 -11.32 -10.29 0.77
N ILE A 35 -10.43 -9.35 0.39
CA ILE A 35 -10.18 -8.12 1.13
C ILE A 35 -11.44 -7.21 1.14
N PHE A 36 -12.11 -7.04 -0.01
CA PHE A 36 -13.35 -6.28 -0.08
C PHE A 36 -14.47 -6.90 0.76
N ILE A 37 -14.62 -8.23 0.73
CA ILE A 37 -15.56 -8.93 1.59
C ILE A 37 -15.20 -8.72 3.06
N GLY A 38 -13.92 -8.83 3.42
CA GLY A 38 -13.43 -8.56 4.77
C GLY A 38 -13.75 -7.13 5.24
N LEU A 39 -13.55 -6.14 4.38
CA LEU A 39 -13.88 -4.74 4.65
C LEU A 39 -15.38 -4.52 4.91
N LEU A 40 -16.24 -5.06 4.02
CA LEU A 40 -17.69 -4.91 4.16
C LEU A 40 -18.22 -5.64 5.40
N LEU A 41 -17.76 -6.86 5.63
CA LEU A 41 -18.14 -7.64 6.82
C LEU A 41 -17.62 -6.98 8.10
N GLY A 42 -16.40 -6.41 8.08
CA GLY A 42 -15.82 -5.68 9.18
C GLY A 42 -16.65 -4.43 9.52
N ALA A 43 -17.03 -3.65 8.51
CA ALA A 43 -17.90 -2.49 8.71
C ALA A 43 -19.26 -2.89 9.29
N ALA A 44 -19.93 -3.92 8.73
CA ALA A 44 -21.19 -4.42 9.23
C ALA A 44 -21.09 -4.93 10.68
N ALA A 45 -20.05 -5.71 10.98
CA ALA A 45 -19.80 -6.22 12.33
C ALA A 45 -19.51 -5.08 13.32
N GLY A 46 -18.69 -4.08 12.93
CA GLY A 46 -18.39 -2.92 13.77
C GLY A 46 -19.63 -2.10 14.10
N ILE A 47 -20.48 -1.82 13.10
CA ILE A 47 -21.77 -1.13 13.30
C ILE A 47 -22.68 -1.95 14.23
N LEU A 48 -22.77 -3.27 14.00
CA LEU A 48 -23.56 -4.17 14.83
C LEU A 48 -23.07 -4.14 16.29
N PHE A 49 -21.77 -4.20 16.53
CA PHE A 49 -21.20 -4.06 17.86
C PHE A 49 -21.48 -2.71 18.49
N HIS A 50 -21.49 -1.64 17.71
CA HIS A 50 -21.77 -0.30 18.23
C HIS A 50 -23.19 -0.16 18.77
N TYR A 51 -24.20 -0.68 18.04
CA TYR A 51 -25.62 -0.48 18.37
C TYR A 51 -26.26 -1.59 19.19
N LEU A 52 -25.84 -2.86 19.03
CA LEU A 52 -26.47 -4.00 19.71
C LEU A 52 -25.78 -4.41 21.01
N VAL A 53 -24.49 -4.16 21.15
CA VAL A 53 -23.75 -4.58 22.34
C VAL A 53 -23.54 -3.37 23.23
N PRO A 54 -24.14 -3.34 24.45
CA PRO A 54 -23.99 -2.21 25.36
C PRO A 54 -22.52 -2.01 25.73
N ALA A 55 -22.12 -0.74 25.89
CA ALA A 55 -20.79 -0.38 26.33
C ALA A 55 -20.46 -1.05 27.66
N GLY A 56 -19.34 -1.75 27.73
CA GLY A 56 -18.93 -2.47 28.91
C GLY A 56 -17.56 -3.14 28.74
N PRO A 57 -16.95 -3.59 29.85
CA PRO A 57 -15.59 -4.12 29.82
C PRO A 57 -15.43 -5.33 28.91
N PHE A 58 -16.47 -6.12 28.70
CA PHE A 58 -16.43 -7.26 27.76
C PHE A 58 -16.36 -6.80 26.31
N ARG A 59 -17.15 -5.81 25.91
CA ARG A 59 -17.15 -5.27 24.54
C ARG A 59 -15.85 -4.49 24.28
N ASP A 60 -15.56 -3.51 25.13
CA ASP A 60 -14.52 -2.53 24.87
C ASP A 60 -13.14 -3.12 25.14
N ALA A 61 -12.88 -3.68 26.33
CA ALA A 61 -11.55 -4.18 26.68
C ALA A 61 -11.21 -5.54 26.06
N LEU A 62 -12.16 -6.49 25.95
CA LEU A 62 -11.86 -7.83 25.44
C LEU A 62 -11.99 -7.94 23.92
N MET A 63 -13.09 -7.43 23.36
CA MET A 63 -13.36 -7.60 21.92
C MET A 63 -12.68 -6.51 21.08
N ILE A 64 -12.90 -5.22 21.40
CA ILE A 64 -12.45 -4.09 20.58
C ILE A 64 -10.94 -3.85 20.80
N ASP A 65 -10.52 -3.62 22.03
CA ASP A 65 -9.12 -3.34 22.37
C ASP A 65 -8.28 -4.59 22.66
N GLY A 66 -8.91 -5.75 22.78
CA GLY A 66 -8.24 -7.04 22.86
C GLY A 66 -8.09 -7.69 21.47
N ILE A 67 -9.08 -8.48 21.07
CA ILE A 67 -8.97 -9.37 19.92
C ILE A 67 -8.84 -8.60 18.59
N LEU A 68 -9.75 -7.65 18.34
CA LEU A 68 -9.74 -6.90 17.08
C LEU A 68 -8.48 -6.03 16.96
N TYR A 69 -8.05 -5.42 18.06
CA TYR A 69 -6.81 -4.64 18.12
C TYR A 69 -5.58 -5.49 17.81
N VAL A 70 -5.44 -6.64 18.49
CA VAL A 70 -4.25 -7.51 18.35
C VAL A 70 -4.14 -8.07 16.95
N ILE A 71 -5.23 -8.58 16.37
CA ILE A 71 -5.22 -9.14 15.01
C ILE A 71 -5.01 -8.05 13.96
N GLY A 72 -5.72 -6.93 14.07
CA GLY A 72 -5.62 -5.83 13.12
C GLY A 72 -4.25 -5.16 13.14
N ASN A 73 -3.76 -4.78 14.32
CA ASN A 73 -2.43 -4.18 14.45
C ASN A 73 -1.30 -5.19 14.25
N GLY A 74 -1.52 -6.46 14.58
CA GLY A 74 -0.59 -7.55 14.27
C GLY A 74 -0.35 -7.64 12.77
N PHE A 75 -1.41 -7.59 11.97
CA PHE A 75 -1.31 -7.53 10.50
C PHE A 75 -0.52 -6.30 10.03
N LEU A 76 -0.81 -5.10 10.57
CA LEU A 76 -0.06 -3.88 10.22
C LEU A 76 1.43 -4.00 10.57
N ARG A 77 1.76 -4.56 11.74
CA ARG A 77 3.16 -4.79 12.16
C ARG A 77 3.87 -5.79 11.25
N LEU A 78 3.18 -6.86 10.84
CA LEU A 78 3.73 -7.81 9.86
C LEU A 78 4.03 -7.14 8.53
N MET A 79 3.15 -6.28 8.04
CA MET A 79 3.39 -5.49 6.81
C MET A 79 4.59 -4.55 6.99
N GLN A 80 4.64 -3.81 8.09
CA GLN A 80 5.75 -2.88 8.38
C GLN A 80 7.11 -3.58 8.49
N MET A 81 7.14 -4.78 9.07
CA MET A 81 8.35 -5.59 9.21
C MET A 81 9.00 -5.91 7.84
N LEU A 82 8.19 -6.06 6.79
CA LEU A 82 8.69 -6.42 5.46
C LEU A 82 9.20 -5.21 4.66
N VAL A 83 8.74 -4.00 4.98
CA VAL A 83 8.99 -2.80 4.16
C VAL A 83 10.49 -2.51 4.05
N VAL A 84 11.21 -2.46 5.16
CA VAL A 84 12.64 -2.09 5.19
C VAL A 84 13.50 -3.09 4.40
N PRO A 85 13.47 -4.41 4.71
CA PRO A 85 14.29 -5.37 3.99
C PRO A 85 13.94 -5.47 2.50
N LEU A 86 12.63 -5.43 2.16
CA LEU A 86 12.17 -5.49 0.78
C LEU A 86 12.67 -4.29 -0.04
N VAL A 87 12.48 -3.06 0.48
CA VAL A 87 12.92 -1.84 -0.19
C VAL A 87 14.44 -1.83 -0.35
N PHE A 88 15.19 -2.20 0.68
CA PHE A 88 16.65 -2.25 0.64
C PHE A 88 17.12 -3.20 -0.46
N CYS A 89 16.68 -4.46 -0.45
CA CYS A 89 17.14 -5.45 -1.43
C CYS A 89 16.68 -5.13 -2.85
N SER A 90 15.44 -4.68 -3.01
CA SER A 90 14.90 -4.29 -4.32
C SER A 90 15.70 -3.14 -4.95
N LEU A 91 16.07 -2.14 -4.13
CA LEU A 91 16.88 -1.01 -4.61
C LEU A 91 18.33 -1.43 -4.92
N VAL A 92 18.93 -2.31 -4.12
CA VAL A 92 20.26 -2.87 -4.43
C VAL A 92 20.21 -3.61 -5.76
N CYS A 93 19.26 -4.52 -5.95
CA CYS A 93 19.10 -5.26 -7.21
C CYS A 93 18.82 -4.33 -8.39
N GLY A 94 17.95 -3.34 -8.22
CA GLY A 94 17.61 -2.37 -9.26
C GLY A 94 18.81 -1.51 -9.68
N SER A 95 19.63 -1.06 -8.72
CA SER A 95 20.83 -0.27 -9.04
C SER A 95 21.95 -1.12 -9.64
N MET A 96 22.10 -2.38 -9.26
CA MET A 96 23.01 -3.32 -9.91
C MET A 96 22.67 -3.56 -11.38
N ALA A 97 21.40 -3.68 -11.71
CA ALA A 97 20.93 -3.95 -13.07
C ALA A 97 21.23 -2.81 -14.06
N MET A 98 21.51 -1.60 -13.58
CA MET A 98 21.74 -0.42 -14.43
C MET A 98 23.16 -0.30 -15.00
N GLY A 99 24.14 -1.04 -14.54
CA GLY A 99 25.49 -1.29 -15.11
C GLY A 99 26.40 -0.08 -15.49
N ASP A 100 25.84 1.09 -15.80
CA ASP A 100 26.56 2.27 -16.29
C ASP A 100 26.30 3.49 -15.37
N THR A 101 27.26 3.77 -14.50
CA THR A 101 27.21 4.84 -13.50
C THR A 101 27.10 6.24 -14.08
N ARG A 102 27.60 6.49 -15.31
CA ARG A 102 27.52 7.81 -15.96
C ARG A 102 26.11 8.09 -16.47
N LYS A 103 25.45 7.06 -17.04
CA LYS A 103 24.04 7.15 -17.45
C LYS A 103 23.14 7.31 -16.25
N LEU A 104 23.46 6.61 -15.14
CA LEU A 104 22.72 6.69 -13.87
C LEU A 104 22.67 8.11 -13.30
N GLY A 105 23.81 8.83 -13.28
CA GLY A 105 23.85 10.22 -12.78
C GLY A 105 22.99 11.18 -13.60
N ARG A 106 23.05 11.11 -14.93
CA ARG A 106 22.27 11.99 -15.83
C ARG A 106 20.77 11.67 -15.78
N ILE A 107 20.40 10.39 -15.75
CA ILE A 107 19.01 9.95 -15.62
C ILE A 107 18.52 10.29 -14.23
N GLY A 108 19.31 10.04 -13.17
CA GLY A 108 18.96 10.32 -11.79
C GLY A 108 18.59 11.79 -11.55
N VAL A 109 19.40 12.74 -12.00
CA VAL A 109 19.09 14.18 -11.86
C VAL A 109 17.79 14.57 -12.59
N LYS A 110 17.59 14.05 -13.81
CA LYS A 110 16.35 14.31 -14.56
C LYS A 110 15.13 13.71 -13.86
N THR A 111 15.25 12.47 -13.39
CA THR A 111 14.20 11.77 -12.66
C THR A 111 13.86 12.48 -11.36
N LEU A 112 14.87 12.94 -10.61
CA LEU A 112 14.67 13.69 -9.38
C LEU A 112 13.94 15.01 -9.64
N GLY A 113 14.35 15.77 -10.65
CA GLY A 113 13.68 16.99 -11.05
C GLY A 113 12.22 16.76 -11.44
N PHE A 114 11.97 15.72 -12.22
CA PHE A 114 10.62 15.30 -12.61
C PHE A 114 9.79 14.86 -11.42
N TYR A 115 10.37 14.09 -10.51
CA TYR A 115 9.71 13.63 -9.28
C TYR A 115 9.30 14.81 -8.39
N LEU A 116 10.21 15.77 -8.16
CA LEU A 116 9.91 16.97 -7.36
C LEU A 116 8.79 17.80 -7.99
N ALA A 117 8.82 17.99 -9.31
CA ALA A 117 7.79 18.75 -10.02
C ALA A 117 6.42 18.04 -9.94
N THR A 118 6.37 16.74 -10.19
CA THR A 118 5.11 15.97 -10.11
C THR A 118 4.58 15.88 -8.69
N THR A 119 5.45 15.80 -7.68
CA THR A 119 5.08 15.80 -6.26
C THR A 119 4.49 17.15 -5.85
N ALA A 120 5.11 18.28 -6.25
CA ALA A 120 4.57 19.59 -5.98
C ALA A 120 3.17 19.78 -6.60
N LEU A 121 2.99 19.34 -7.84
CA LEU A 121 1.68 19.38 -8.51
C LEU A 121 0.65 18.45 -7.83
N ALA A 122 1.08 17.27 -7.37
CA ALA A 122 0.22 16.33 -6.65
C ALA A 122 -0.27 16.92 -5.32
N ILE A 123 0.63 17.52 -4.54
CA ILE A 123 0.28 18.17 -3.27
C ILE A 123 -0.70 19.32 -3.53
N THR A 124 -0.43 20.15 -4.54
CA THR A 124 -1.32 21.26 -4.92
C THR A 124 -2.70 20.75 -5.30
N ALA A 125 -2.78 19.73 -6.16
CA ALA A 125 -4.05 19.11 -6.56
C ALA A 125 -4.81 18.51 -5.37
N ALA A 126 -4.10 17.84 -4.45
CA ALA A 126 -4.70 17.26 -3.25
C ALA A 126 -5.28 18.32 -2.32
N ILE A 127 -4.54 19.41 -2.06
CA ILE A 127 -5.00 20.52 -1.22
C ILE A 127 -6.21 21.22 -1.85
N LEU A 128 -6.20 21.49 -3.15
CA LEU A 128 -7.33 22.10 -3.84
C LEU A 128 -8.57 21.19 -3.78
N THR A 129 -8.41 19.90 -4.02
CA THR A 129 -9.49 18.90 -3.93
C THR A 129 -10.04 18.82 -2.50
N ALA A 130 -9.17 18.78 -1.49
CA ALA A 130 -9.58 18.74 -0.09
C ALA A 130 -10.34 20.00 0.34
N ASN A 131 -9.94 21.18 -0.12
CA ASN A 131 -10.63 22.43 0.15
C ASN A 131 -12.02 22.50 -0.51
N VAL A 132 -12.18 21.92 -1.69
CA VAL A 132 -13.48 21.88 -2.39
C VAL A 132 -14.45 20.90 -1.74
N ILE A 133 -13.97 19.71 -1.37
CA ILE A 133 -14.81 18.63 -0.82
C ILE A 133 -15.10 18.85 0.66
N ASN A 134 -14.18 19.49 1.40
CA ASN A 134 -14.28 19.77 2.85
C ASN A 134 -14.68 18.51 3.65
N PRO A 135 -13.92 17.41 3.58
CA PRO A 135 -14.31 16.12 4.14
C PRO A 135 -14.45 16.11 5.67
N GLY A 136 -13.87 17.10 6.36
CA GLY A 136 -13.92 17.25 7.82
C GLY A 136 -15.15 17.98 8.36
N GLN A 137 -16.00 18.56 7.51
CA GLN A 137 -17.21 19.25 7.97
C GLN A 137 -18.23 18.25 8.54
N GLY A 138 -18.56 18.40 9.83
CA GLY A 138 -19.53 17.58 10.53
C GLY A 138 -18.95 16.49 11.43
N LEU A 139 -17.62 16.39 11.54
CA LEU A 139 -16.97 15.58 12.58
C LEU A 139 -16.89 16.39 13.88
N ASP A 140 -17.48 15.87 14.95
CA ASP A 140 -17.27 16.41 16.29
C ASP A 140 -15.87 16.05 16.76
N MET A 141 -14.95 17.02 16.65
CA MET A 141 -13.54 16.87 17.03
C MET A 141 -13.33 16.90 18.55
N SER A 142 -14.38 17.16 19.34
CA SER A 142 -14.28 17.30 20.79
C SER A 142 -13.96 15.97 21.52
N SER A 143 -14.23 14.84 20.88
CA SER A 143 -13.97 13.50 21.41
C SER A 143 -12.67 12.87 20.88
N ILE A 144 -11.99 13.52 19.94
CA ILE A 144 -10.72 13.03 19.42
C ILE A 144 -9.62 13.64 20.29
N GLU A 145 -8.96 12.83 21.11
CA GLU A 145 -7.69 13.22 21.70
C GLU A 145 -6.78 13.67 20.56
N VAL A 146 -6.59 14.96 20.43
CA VAL A 146 -5.57 15.52 19.54
C VAL A 146 -4.26 14.96 20.08
N ALA A 147 -3.73 13.93 19.44
CA ALA A 147 -2.38 13.49 19.72
C ALA A 147 -1.52 14.76 19.69
N ASP A 148 -0.88 15.07 20.80
CA ASP A 148 0.03 16.21 20.92
C ASP A 148 1.03 16.07 19.79
N VAL A 149 0.75 16.74 18.67
CA VAL A 149 1.69 16.85 17.58
C VAL A 149 2.76 17.77 18.13
N SER A 150 3.71 17.15 18.85
CA SER A 150 4.97 17.82 19.10
C SER A 150 5.45 18.26 17.73
N ILE A 151 5.33 19.56 17.45
CA ILE A 151 5.97 20.16 16.29
C ILE A 151 7.44 19.89 16.54
N ALA A 152 7.92 18.76 16.01
CA ALA A 152 9.35 18.47 16.00
C ALA A 152 9.98 19.74 15.44
N ASP A 153 10.89 20.31 16.19
CA ASP A 153 11.66 21.50 15.79
C ASP A 153 11.93 21.36 14.31
N ARG A 154 11.49 22.35 13.52
CA ARG A 154 11.61 22.28 12.05
C ARG A 154 13.08 22.04 11.75
N ALA A 155 13.44 20.78 11.53
CA ALA A 155 14.77 20.44 11.05
C ALA A 155 15.04 21.36 9.87
N GLY A 156 16.11 22.14 9.93
CA GLY A 156 16.47 23.03 8.85
C GLY A 156 16.60 22.23 7.56
N LEU A 157 16.40 22.84 6.39
CA LEU A 157 16.63 22.16 5.12
C LEU A 157 18.02 21.50 5.08
N ALA A 158 19.02 22.14 5.73
CA ALA A 158 20.37 21.59 5.84
C ALA A 158 20.39 20.29 6.66
N ASP A 159 19.69 20.24 7.80
CA ASP A 159 19.62 19.05 8.65
C ASP A 159 18.88 17.92 7.93
N THR A 160 17.79 18.24 7.24
CA THR A 160 17.06 17.24 6.43
C THR A 160 17.94 16.67 5.30
N LEU A 161 18.77 17.49 4.67
CA LEU A 161 19.72 17.03 3.63
C LEU A 161 20.85 16.19 4.23
N LEU A 162 21.32 16.51 5.43
CA LEU A 162 22.33 15.72 6.13
C LEU A 162 21.78 14.37 6.61
N ASP A 163 20.52 14.32 7.03
CA ASP A 163 19.84 13.09 7.46
C ASP A 163 19.66 12.06 6.33
N ILE A 164 19.82 12.49 5.07
CA ILE A 164 19.87 11.55 3.94
C ILE A 164 21.09 10.64 4.06
N ILE A 165 22.21 11.15 4.59
CA ILE A 165 23.47 10.42 4.71
C ILE A 165 23.52 9.76 6.09
N PRO A 166 23.30 8.44 6.19
CA PRO A 166 23.29 7.78 7.49
C PRO A 166 24.70 7.77 8.11
N THR A 167 24.81 8.22 9.34
CA THR A 167 26.04 8.04 10.14
C THR A 167 26.30 6.56 10.47
N ASN A 168 25.22 5.77 10.56
CA ASN A 168 25.25 4.33 10.75
C ASN A 168 24.15 3.68 9.90
N PRO A 169 24.50 2.98 8.80
CA PRO A 169 23.50 2.36 7.93
C PRO A 169 22.70 1.25 8.61
N ILE A 170 23.26 0.52 9.57
CA ILE A 170 22.55 -0.52 10.32
C ILE A 170 21.49 0.13 11.23
N HIS A 171 21.82 1.24 11.87
CA HIS A 171 20.86 2.00 12.66
C HIS A 171 19.72 2.55 11.79
N ALA A 172 20.04 3.08 10.59
CA ALA A 172 19.03 3.55 9.64
C ALA A 172 18.08 2.44 9.21
N LEU A 173 18.59 1.22 8.96
CA LEU A 173 17.78 0.03 8.65
C LEU A 173 16.89 -0.35 9.85
N ALA A 174 17.42 -0.36 11.07
CA ALA A 174 16.70 -0.73 12.28
C ALA A 174 15.61 0.27 12.67
N SER A 175 15.87 1.58 12.49
CA SER A 175 14.92 2.67 12.78
C SER A 175 13.94 2.96 11.63
N GLY A 176 14.16 2.37 10.44
CA GLY A 176 13.28 2.56 9.29
C GLY A 176 13.38 3.94 8.64
N HIS A 177 14.53 4.63 8.75
CA HIS A 177 14.79 5.92 8.10
C HIS A 177 14.91 5.73 6.58
N MET A 178 13.78 5.72 5.88
CA MET A 178 13.68 5.33 4.47
C MET A 178 14.64 6.08 3.55
N LEU A 179 14.79 7.39 3.74
CA LEU A 179 15.64 8.22 2.87
C LEU A 179 17.12 7.79 2.95
N SER A 180 17.60 7.55 4.17
CA SER A 180 18.95 7.04 4.43
C SER A 180 19.14 5.61 3.90
N ILE A 181 18.10 4.76 4.02
CA ILE A 181 18.08 3.39 3.49
C ILE A 181 18.21 3.40 1.96
N ILE A 182 17.44 4.26 1.29
CA ILE A 182 17.47 4.42 -0.17
C ILE A 182 18.88 4.81 -0.63
N LEU A 183 19.46 5.82 0.00
CA LEU A 183 20.82 6.26 -0.36
C LEU A 183 21.82 5.12 -0.17
N PHE A 184 21.82 4.44 0.98
CA PHE A 184 22.73 3.35 1.27
C PHE A 184 22.54 2.18 0.29
N ALA A 185 21.31 1.80 -0.03
CA ALA A 185 21.00 0.74 -0.99
C ALA A 185 21.54 1.08 -2.41
N LEU A 186 21.38 2.34 -2.84
CA LEU A 186 21.93 2.80 -4.12
C LEU A 186 23.44 2.73 -4.15
N PHE A 187 24.14 3.16 -3.07
CA PHE A 187 25.59 3.04 -2.99
C PHE A 187 26.06 1.59 -3.09
N VAL A 188 25.46 0.69 -2.31
CA VAL A 188 25.78 -0.74 -2.34
C VAL A 188 25.59 -1.31 -3.74
N GLY A 189 24.44 -1.05 -4.38
CA GLY A 189 24.16 -1.59 -5.70
C GLY A 189 25.07 -1.03 -6.80
N ILE A 190 25.40 0.25 -6.77
CA ILE A 190 26.37 0.86 -7.71
C ILE A 190 27.77 0.24 -7.56
N ILE A 191 28.23 0.03 -6.32
CA ILE A 191 29.53 -0.58 -6.06
C ILE A 191 29.54 -2.03 -6.55
N LEU A 192 28.49 -2.81 -6.26
CA LEU A 192 28.37 -4.18 -6.75
C LEU A 192 28.36 -4.26 -8.27
N ALA A 193 27.64 -3.36 -8.94
CA ALA A 193 27.65 -3.24 -10.40
C ALA A 193 29.07 -2.93 -10.95
N GLY A 194 29.82 -2.07 -10.26
CA GLY A 194 31.17 -1.70 -10.64
C GLY A 194 32.22 -2.82 -10.45
N LEU A 195 32.02 -3.69 -9.45
CA LEU A 195 32.89 -4.83 -9.17
C LEU A 195 32.64 -6.01 -10.15
N GLY A 196 31.50 -6.07 -10.78
CA GLY A 196 31.14 -7.10 -11.77
C GLY A 196 31.29 -8.52 -11.23
N GLU A 197 32.01 -9.37 -11.97
CA GLU A 197 32.20 -10.80 -11.64
C GLU A 197 32.82 -11.03 -10.25
N SER A 198 33.66 -10.14 -9.75
CA SER A 198 34.28 -10.29 -8.43
C SER A 198 33.29 -10.18 -7.26
N ALA A 199 32.13 -9.57 -7.49
CA ALA A 199 31.04 -9.42 -6.49
C ALA A 199 29.79 -10.25 -6.81
N GLU A 200 29.88 -11.17 -7.76
CA GLU A 200 28.73 -11.98 -8.23
C GLU A 200 28.01 -12.71 -7.09
N THR A 201 28.76 -13.29 -6.17
CA THR A 201 28.21 -14.01 -5.01
C THR A 201 27.33 -13.09 -4.13
N VAL A 202 27.81 -11.86 -3.89
CA VAL A 202 27.06 -10.88 -3.08
C VAL A 202 25.83 -10.36 -3.84
N GLY A 203 25.99 -10.13 -5.14
CA GLY A 203 24.89 -9.75 -6.03
C GLY A 203 23.78 -10.80 -6.06
N ASN A 204 24.15 -12.07 -6.23
CA ASN A 204 23.22 -13.20 -6.21
C ASN A 204 22.54 -13.36 -4.84
N PHE A 205 23.26 -13.10 -3.74
CA PHE A 205 22.65 -13.10 -2.41
C PHE A 205 21.53 -12.07 -2.30
N PHE A 206 21.75 -10.83 -2.75
CA PHE A 206 20.69 -9.82 -2.71
C PHE A 206 19.52 -10.16 -3.63
N GLY A 207 19.78 -10.75 -4.81
CA GLY A 207 18.73 -11.23 -5.70
C GLY A 207 17.85 -12.29 -5.03
N GLN A 208 18.47 -13.34 -4.49
CA GLN A 208 17.76 -14.41 -3.79
C GLN A 208 17.03 -13.91 -2.54
N PHE A 209 17.64 -13.00 -1.79
CA PHE A 209 17.02 -12.43 -0.61
C PHE A 209 15.81 -11.54 -0.96
N ASN A 210 15.89 -10.80 -2.08
CA ASN A 210 14.74 -10.08 -2.61
C ASN A 210 13.58 -11.01 -2.96
N ASP A 211 13.84 -12.17 -3.57
CA ASP A 211 12.83 -13.18 -3.87
C ASP A 211 12.19 -13.74 -2.59
N VAL A 212 12.99 -13.97 -1.54
CA VAL A 212 12.48 -14.37 -0.22
C VAL A 212 11.57 -13.30 0.36
N MET A 213 11.96 -12.03 0.31
CA MET A 213 11.12 -10.92 0.81
C MET A 213 9.82 -10.78 0.01
N MET A 214 9.86 -10.99 -1.29
CA MET A 214 8.67 -10.99 -2.15
C MET A 214 7.71 -12.13 -1.76
N GLN A 215 8.23 -13.34 -1.54
CA GLN A 215 7.40 -14.48 -1.10
C GLN A 215 6.83 -14.26 0.31
N MET A 216 7.60 -13.68 1.23
CA MET A 216 7.09 -13.29 2.55
C MET A 216 5.96 -12.28 2.44
N THR A 217 6.08 -11.30 1.55
CA THR A 217 5.03 -10.31 1.29
C THR A 217 3.75 -11.00 0.79
N VAL A 218 3.85 -11.92 -0.17
CA VAL A 218 2.71 -12.71 -0.65
C VAL A 218 2.08 -13.54 0.47
N MET A 219 2.88 -14.11 1.37
CA MET A 219 2.39 -14.87 2.52
C MET A 219 1.62 -13.96 3.49
N VAL A 220 2.17 -12.81 3.86
CA VAL A 220 1.51 -11.85 4.76
C VAL A 220 0.25 -11.27 4.14
N MET A 221 0.26 -11.01 2.82
CA MET A 221 -0.93 -10.54 2.10
C MET A 221 -2.11 -11.52 2.15
N LYS A 222 -1.88 -12.83 2.32
CA LYS A 222 -2.98 -13.80 2.53
C LYS A 222 -3.73 -13.57 3.84
N LEU A 223 -3.10 -12.91 4.82
CA LEU A 223 -3.75 -12.52 6.08
C LEU A 223 -4.52 -11.19 5.98
N ALA A 224 -4.35 -10.43 4.88
CA ALA A 224 -4.95 -9.12 4.69
C ALA A 224 -6.49 -9.11 4.88
N PRO A 225 -7.28 -10.08 4.37
CA PRO A 225 -8.73 -10.07 4.60
C PRO A 225 -9.12 -10.07 6.08
N TYR A 226 -8.39 -10.81 6.92
CA TYR A 226 -8.63 -10.90 8.36
C TYR A 226 -8.17 -9.62 9.08
N GLY A 227 -6.97 -9.12 8.72
CA GLY A 227 -6.45 -7.86 9.26
C GLY A 227 -7.36 -6.68 8.96
N VAL A 228 -7.79 -6.55 7.69
CA VAL A 228 -8.72 -5.49 7.24
C VAL A 228 -10.07 -5.61 7.94
N PHE A 229 -10.63 -6.82 8.04
CA PHE A 229 -11.86 -7.07 8.80
C PHE A 229 -11.75 -6.53 10.23
N CYS A 230 -10.70 -6.92 10.97
CA CYS A 230 -10.53 -6.52 12.36
C CYS A 230 -10.30 -5.00 12.53
N LEU A 231 -9.50 -4.39 11.66
CA LEU A 231 -9.26 -2.94 11.68
C LEU A 231 -10.54 -2.16 11.41
N THR A 232 -11.28 -2.58 10.39
CA THR A 232 -12.54 -1.92 10.00
C THR A 232 -13.60 -2.11 11.09
N ALA A 233 -13.77 -3.33 11.61
CA ALA A 233 -14.70 -3.62 12.69
C ALA A 233 -14.40 -2.78 13.94
N ARG A 234 -13.11 -2.65 14.31
CA ARG A 234 -12.69 -1.80 15.43
C ARG A 234 -13.04 -0.33 15.19
N THR A 235 -12.76 0.20 14.02
CA THR A 235 -13.05 1.60 13.69
C THR A 235 -14.54 1.90 13.77
N PHE A 236 -15.38 1.09 13.14
CA PHE A 236 -16.82 1.30 13.14
C PHE A 236 -17.50 1.00 14.49
N SER A 237 -16.91 0.14 15.31
CA SER A 237 -17.43 -0.09 16.67
C SER A 237 -17.18 1.10 17.61
N GLY A 238 -16.11 1.87 17.39
CA GLY A 238 -15.80 3.08 18.18
C GLY A 238 -16.63 4.30 17.76
N ILE A 239 -16.78 4.52 16.45
CA ILE A 239 -17.34 5.79 15.90
C ILE A 239 -18.79 5.62 15.45
N GLY A 240 -19.27 4.39 15.22
CA GLY A 240 -20.62 4.14 14.73
C GLY A 240 -20.83 4.54 13.27
N PHE A 241 -22.11 4.70 12.89
CA PHE A 241 -22.51 5.06 11.51
C PHE A 241 -22.26 6.54 11.18
N ASP A 242 -22.13 7.40 12.17
CA ASP A 242 -21.97 8.85 11.98
C ASP A 242 -20.64 9.21 11.29
N ALA A 243 -19.62 8.36 11.46
CA ALA A 243 -18.36 8.51 10.73
C ALA A 243 -18.42 8.07 9.26
N PHE A 244 -19.48 7.34 8.85
CA PHE A 244 -19.54 6.77 7.51
C PHE A 244 -19.59 7.85 6.42
N VAL A 245 -20.39 8.89 6.62
CA VAL A 245 -20.53 9.98 5.64
C VAL A 245 -19.25 10.80 5.47
N PRO A 246 -18.57 11.26 6.54
CA PRO A 246 -17.26 11.92 6.43
C PRO A 246 -16.19 11.02 5.80
N LEU A 247 -16.16 9.73 6.14
CA LEU A 247 -15.22 8.77 5.57
C LEU A 247 -15.43 8.57 4.07
N LEU A 248 -16.70 8.45 3.62
CA LEU A 248 -17.03 8.40 2.19
C LEU A 248 -16.63 9.67 1.44
N LYS A 249 -16.89 10.84 2.02
CA LYS A 249 -16.43 12.12 1.45
C LYS A 249 -14.91 12.16 1.33
N TYR A 250 -14.20 11.70 2.35
CA TYR A 250 -12.74 11.62 2.32
C TYR A 250 -12.25 10.67 1.21
N MET A 251 -12.81 9.45 1.13
CA MET A 251 -12.47 8.48 0.08
C MET A 251 -12.76 9.03 -1.32
N ALA A 252 -13.90 9.66 -1.53
CA ALA A 252 -14.25 10.30 -2.80
C ALA A 252 -13.25 11.41 -3.15
N GLY A 253 -12.83 12.20 -2.15
CA GLY A 253 -11.81 13.23 -2.29
C GLY A 253 -10.46 12.67 -2.72
N VAL A 254 -10.01 11.60 -2.08
CA VAL A 254 -8.75 10.92 -2.44
C VAL A 254 -8.82 10.35 -3.86
N ILE A 255 -9.90 9.64 -4.22
CA ILE A 255 -10.09 9.09 -5.57
C ILE A 255 -10.08 10.21 -6.62
N LEU A 256 -10.78 11.32 -6.35
CA LEU A 256 -10.82 12.46 -7.25
C LEU A 256 -9.44 13.12 -7.41
N ALA A 257 -8.71 13.31 -6.30
CA ALA A 257 -7.35 13.86 -6.35
C ALA A 257 -6.40 12.96 -7.14
N LEU A 258 -6.47 11.64 -6.95
CA LEU A 258 -5.69 10.67 -7.73
C LEU A 258 -6.08 10.67 -9.21
N ALA A 259 -7.38 10.78 -9.53
CA ALA A 259 -7.84 10.88 -10.91
C ALA A 259 -7.35 12.18 -11.58
N ILE A 260 -7.39 13.31 -10.89
CA ILE A 260 -6.84 14.58 -11.37
C ILE A 260 -5.33 14.45 -11.61
N GLN A 261 -4.60 13.87 -10.66
CA GLN A 261 -3.16 13.63 -10.80
C GLN A 261 -2.85 12.75 -12.02
N CYS A 262 -3.57 11.64 -12.19
CA CYS A 262 -3.33 10.69 -13.27
C CYS A 262 -3.71 11.27 -14.64
N VAL A 263 -4.92 11.86 -14.77
CA VAL A 263 -5.45 12.29 -16.05
C VAL A 263 -4.94 13.69 -16.44
N VAL A 264 -4.96 14.65 -15.51
CA VAL A 264 -4.60 16.03 -15.83
C VAL A 264 -3.08 16.21 -15.78
N VAL A 265 -2.45 15.90 -14.64
CA VAL A 265 -1.03 16.21 -14.44
C VAL A 265 -0.15 15.34 -15.34
N TYR A 266 -0.33 14.02 -15.33
CA TYR A 266 0.53 13.13 -16.12
C TYR A 266 0.26 13.25 -17.63
N MET A 267 -0.99 13.45 -18.05
CA MET A 267 -1.31 13.64 -19.47
C MET A 267 -0.78 14.97 -20.02
N VAL A 268 -0.89 16.07 -19.23
CA VAL A 268 -0.31 17.36 -19.60
C VAL A 268 1.21 17.26 -19.71
N ILE A 269 1.86 16.65 -18.70
CA ILE A 269 3.30 16.45 -18.72
C ILE A 269 3.72 15.58 -19.91
N LEU A 270 3.02 14.48 -20.16
CA LEU A 270 3.31 13.59 -21.29
C LEU A 270 3.23 14.35 -22.62
N ARG A 271 2.16 15.13 -22.85
CA ARG A 271 2.02 15.97 -24.05
C ARG A 271 3.13 17.00 -24.21
N MET A 272 3.53 17.64 -23.10
CA MET A 272 4.62 18.64 -23.14
C MET A 272 5.97 18.05 -23.53
N PHE A 273 6.27 16.81 -23.08
CA PHE A 273 7.57 16.19 -23.31
C PHE A 273 7.64 15.27 -24.54
N THR A 274 6.52 14.70 -24.99
CA THR A 274 6.52 13.75 -26.11
C THR A 274 5.96 14.32 -27.40
N GLY A 275 5.28 15.48 -27.36
CA GLY A 275 4.66 16.07 -28.57
C GLY A 275 3.55 15.20 -29.20
N LEU A 276 3.10 14.14 -28.48
CA LEU A 276 2.01 13.28 -28.94
C LEU A 276 0.67 14.03 -28.83
N SER A 277 0.00 14.16 -29.91
CA SER A 277 -1.35 14.74 -30.03
C SER A 277 -2.42 13.68 -29.81
#